data_9bba1cd8c4cdda2fb5c8cf7bbdc18f1c
#
_entry.id   9bba1cd8c4cdda2fb5c8cf7bbdc18f1c
#
_cell.length_a   1.000
_cell.length_b   1.000
_cell.length_c   1.000
_cell.angle_alpha   90.00
_cell.angle_beta   90.00
_cell.angle_gamma   90.00
#
_symmetry.space_group_name_H-M   'P 1'
#
loop_
_entity.id
_entity.type
_entity.pdbx_description
1 polymer ?
#
loop_
_entity_poly.entity_id
_entity_poly.type
_entity_poly.pdbx_seq_one_letter_code
_entity_poly.pdbx_strand_id
1 'polypeptide(L)'
;MDHKGTLSSAFNMSLGFIPVIISILLCEFITQDTAIYIGTGIGIVGIYLLLHRKGALIPNFILYIATGMLALLSLAALIPGDYVPPGALPLTLEVSILIPMLILYMHKKRFINHFLRQIGSCNKRLYAQGAEAAVVSARFALIFGILHFIIISIVVACQDPLSQTSMVILYKVFPPVVFVMSILFNQIAIRYFNHLMSHTEYVPIVNTKGDVIGRSLAIEALNYKNAYINPVI
;
A
#
# COMPACT_ATOMS: atom_id res chain seq x y z
N MET A 1 -20.94 3.49 23.25
CA MET A 1 -20.43 3.56 21.86
C MET A 1 -19.16 2.75 21.80
N ASP A 2 -19.29 1.51 21.34
CA ASP A 2 -18.18 0.54 21.26
C ASP A 2 -17.17 0.95 20.18
N HIS A 3 -16.14 1.68 20.55
CA HIS A 3 -14.95 1.79 19.72
C HIS A 3 -14.05 0.56 20.02
N LYS A 4 -14.39 -0.57 19.41
CA LYS A 4 -13.45 -1.69 19.29
C LYS A 4 -12.18 -1.16 18.63
N GLY A 5 -11.08 -1.19 19.35
CA GLY A 5 -9.76 -0.74 18.88
C GLY A 5 -9.18 -1.65 17.81
N THR A 6 -9.85 -1.68 16.66
CA THR A 6 -9.35 -2.37 15.47
C THR A 6 -8.42 -1.43 14.71
N LEU A 7 -7.27 -1.94 14.25
CA LEU A 7 -6.47 -1.26 13.24
C LEU A 7 -7.39 -0.88 12.10
N SER A 8 -7.54 0.42 11.89
CA SER A 8 -8.46 0.97 10.90
C SER A 8 -8.00 0.56 9.49
N SER A 9 -8.92 0.50 8.55
CA SER A 9 -8.60 0.31 7.12
C SER A 9 -7.59 1.34 6.57
N ALA A 10 -7.33 2.43 7.30
CA ALA A 10 -6.28 3.40 7.01
C ALA A 10 -4.86 2.77 6.99
N PHE A 11 -4.65 1.65 7.67
CA PHE A 11 -3.40 0.88 7.60
C PHE A 11 -3.28 0.02 6.33
N ASN A 12 -4.34 -0.11 5.53
CA ASN A 12 -4.23 -0.76 4.23
C ASN A 12 -3.60 0.19 3.22
N MET A 13 -2.28 0.32 3.26
CA MET A 13 -1.54 1.19 2.35
C MET A 13 -1.67 0.76 0.89
N SER A 14 -2.01 -0.51 0.60
CA SER A 14 -2.23 -1.00 -0.76
C SER A 14 -3.42 -0.33 -1.46
N LEU A 15 -4.33 0.33 -0.72
CA LEU A 15 -5.36 1.20 -1.32
C LEU A 15 -4.75 2.34 -2.15
N GLY A 16 -3.49 2.67 -1.92
CA GLY A 16 -2.73 3.61 -2.75
C GLY A 16 -2.53 3.16 -4.20
N PHE A 17 -2.79 1.89 -4.54
CA PHE A 17 -2.75 1.42 -5.93
C PHE A 17 -4.03 1.71 -6.72
N ILE A 18 -5.10 2.21 -6.08
CA ILE A 18 -6.38 2.50 -6.76
C ILE A 18 -6.21 3.37 -8.01
N PRO A 19 -5.46 4.49 -8.00
CA PRO A 19 -5.26 5.30 -9.21
C PRO A 19 -4.63 4.51 -10.36
N VAL A 20 -3.70 3.61 -10.06
CA VAL A 20 -3.05 2.75 -11.06
C VAL A 20 -4.02 1.74 -11.64
N ILE A 21 -4.81 1.08 -10.78
CA ILE A 21 -5.85 0.13 -11.22
C ILE A 21 -6.84 0.81 -12.14
N ILE A 22 -7.30 2.02 -11.78
CA ILE A 22 -8.23 2.79 -12.61
C ILE A 22 -7.59 3.17 -13.95
N SER A 23 -6.32 3.61 -13.97
CA SER A 23 -5.60 3.89 -15.22
C SER A 23 -5.56 2.66 -16.12
N ILE A 24 -5.20 1.48 -15.57
CA ILE A 24 -5.14 0.23 -16.33
C ILE A 24 -6.51 -0.13 -16.92
N LEU A 25 -7.57 -0.04 -16.13
CA LEU A 25 -8.92 -0.37 -16.59
C LEU A 25 -9.41 0.62 -17.66
N LEU A 26 -9.09 1.90 -17.53
CA LEU A 26 -9.49 2.92 -18.51
C LEU A 26 -8.78 2.76 -19.85
N CYS A 27 -7.58 2.17 -19.92
CA CYS A 27 -6.88 1.93 -21.17
C CYS A 27 -7.65 1.10 -22.19
N GLU A 28 -8.62 0.31 -21.74
CA GLU A 28 -9.48 -0.49 -22.64
C GLU A 28 -10.57 0.35 -23.30
N PHE A 29 -10.89 1.53 -22.77
CA PHE A 29 -11.99 2.39 -23.24
C PHE A 29 -11.52 3.69 -23.88
N ILE A 30 -10.34 4.19 -23.49
CA ILE A 30 -9.81 5.47 -23.93
C ILE A 30 -8.33 5.34 -24.31
N THR A 31 -7.76 6.41 -24.87
CA THR A 31 -6.33 6.42 -25.22
C THR A 31 -5.44 6.25 -23.99
N GLN A 32 -4.28 5.62 -24.18
CA GLN A 32 -3.34 5.31 -23.09
C GLN A 32 -2.92 6.58 -22.31
N ASP A 33 -2.60 7.66 -23.03
CA ASP A 33 -2.20 8.92 -22.40
C ASP A 33 -3.31 9.52 -21.55
N THR A 34 -4.54 9.53 -22.09
CA THR A 34 -5.71 10.02 -21.33
C THR A 34 -5.96 9.18 -20.06
N ALA A 35 -5.78 7.86 -20.14
CA ALA A 35 -5.92 6.98 -18.99
C ALA A 35 -4.88 7.29 -17.89
N ILE A 36 -3.62 7.56 -18.29
CA ILE A 36 -2.55 7.96 -17.36
C ILE A 36 -2.87 9.33 -16.72
N TYR A 37 -3.32 10.33 -17.51
CA TYR A 37 -3.68 11.64 -16.97
C TYR A 37 -4.84 11.56 -15.97
N ILE A 38 -5.88 10.78 -16.26
CA ILE A 38 -7.00 10.57 -15.34
C ILE A 38 -6.52 9.90 -14.06
N GLY A 39 -5.71 8.85 -14.15
CA GLY A 39 -5.16 8.18 -12.97
C GLY A 39 -4.29 9.09 -12.13
N THR A 40 -3.46 9.93 -12.78
CA THR A 40 -2.66 10.95 -12.10
C THR A 40 -3.55 11.94 -11.36
N GLY A 41 -4.59 12.44 -12.01
CA GLY A 41 -5.58 13.35 -11.40
C GLY A 41 -6.26 12.74 -10.18
N ILE A 42 -6.71 11.48 -10.29
CA ILE A 42 -7.32 10.74 -9.16
C ILE A 42 -6.30 10.60 -8.00
N GLY A 43 -5.05 10.29 -8.30
CA GLY A 43 -3.99 10.19 -7.31
C GLY A 43 -3.75 11.51 -6.58
N ILE A 44 -3.66 12.63 -7.31
CA ILE A 44 -3.50 13.98 -6.74
C ILE A 44 -4.69 14.34 -5.84
N VAL A 45 -5.92 14.11 -6.31
CA VAL A 45 -7.14 14.33 -5.51
C VAL A 45 -7.12 13.45 -4.25
N GLY A 46 -6.71 12.20 -4.37
CA GLY A 46 -6.56 11.30 -3.23
C GLY A 46 -5.57 11.82 -2.18
N ILE A 47 -4.41 12.31 -2.62
CA ILE A 47 -3.40 12.93 -1.75
C ILE A 47 -3.98 14.19 -1.08
N TYR A 48 -4.63 15.05 -1.86
CA TYR A 48 -5.26 16.27 -1.35
C TYR A 48 -6.31 15.96 -0.27
N LEU A 49 -7.20 15.00 -0.51
CA LEU A 49 -8.21 14.58 0.45
C LEU A 49 -7.59 14.00 1.73
N LEU A 50 -6.49 13.25 1.60
CA LEU A 50 -5.74 12.75 2.75
C LEU A 50 -5.15 13.89 3.57
N LEU A 51 -4.57 14.91 2.97
CA LEU A 51 -3.95 16.04 3.65
C LEU A 51 -4.96 16.96 4.34
N HIS A 52 -6.18 17.08 3.79
CA HIS A 52 -7.24 17.98 4.31
C HIS A 52 -8.16 17.33 5.35
N ARG A 53 -8.07 16.03 5.60
CA ARG A 53 -8.83 15.39 6.67
C ARG A 53 -8.34 15.86 8.03
N LYS A 54 -9.24 16.46 8.83
CA LYS A 54 -9.00 16.83 10.23
C LYS A 54 -8.91 15.54 11.08
N GLY A 55 -7.73 15.13 11.47
CA GLY A 55 -7.49 13.95 12.31
C GLY A 55 -6.03 13.50 12.26
N ALA A 56 -5.64 12.60 13.17
CA ALA A 56 -4.32 11.98 13.13
C ALA A 56 -4.21 11.09 11.89
N LEU A 57 -3.64 11.63 10.84
CA LEU A 57 -3.57 10.96 9.54
C LEU A 57 -2.31 10.11 9.45
N ILE A 58 -2.53 8.86 9.12
CA ILE A 58 -1.45 7.97 8.70
C ILE A 58 -1.20 8.27 7.22
N PRO A 59 -0.01 8.75 6.82
CA PRO A 59 0.27 9.04 5.43
C PRO A 59 0.28 7.76 4.61
N ASN A 60 -0.44 7.73 3.49
CA ASN A 60 -0.39 6.60 2.57
C ASN A 60 0.80 6.74 1.62
N PHE A 61 1.96 6.20 2.02
CA PHE A 61 3.19 6.25 1.23
C PHE A 61 3.07 5.56 -0.14
N ILE A 62 2.27 4.49 -0.23
CA ILE A 62 2.04 3.80 -1.50
C ILE A 62 1.30 4.71 -2.48
N LEU A 63 0.30 5.46 -2.01
CA LEU A 63 -0.41 6.43 -2.84
C LEU A 63 0.54 7.52 -3.37
N TYR A 64 1.46 8.02 -2.53
CA TYR A 64 2.44 9.02 -2.97
C TYR A 64 3.37 8.47 -4.05
N ILE A 65 3.87 7.25 -3.88
CA ILE A 65 4.74 6.59 -4.85
C ILE A 65 3.98 6.31 -6.15
N ALA A 66 2.79 5.72 -6.06
CA ALA A 66 1.95 5.39 -7.21
C ALA A 66 1.58 6.64 -8.03
N THR A 67 1.14 7.70 -7.34
CA THR A 67 0.81 8.98 -8.01
C THR A 67 2.05 9.63 -8.61
N GLY A 68 3.20 9.59 -7.93
CA GLY A 68 4.47 10.09 -8.45
C GLY A 68 4.90 9.37 -9.72
N MET A 69 4.75 8.04 -9.78
CA MET A 69 5.06 7.27 -10.99
C MET A 69 4.09 7.57 -12.14
N LEU A 70 2.79 7.68 -11.86
CA LEU A 70 1.80 8.10 -12.85
C LEU A 70 2.10 9.51 -13.37
N ALA A 71 2.50 10.44 -12.51
CA ALA A 71 2.90 11.80 -12.91
C ALA A 71 4.16 11.78 -13.80
N LEU A 72 5.15 10.97 -13.48
CA LEU A 72 6.33 10.79 -14.34
C LEU A 72 5.96 10.24 -15.72
N LEU A 73 5.08 9.25 -15.79
CA LEU A 73 4.57 8.71 -17.05
C LEU A 73 3.73 9.75 -17.81
N SER A 74 2.93 10.56 -17.10
CA SER A 74 2.19 11.69 -17.70
C SER A 74 3.13 12.72 -18.32
N LEU A 75 4.26 13.01 -17.70
CA LEU A 75 5.28 13.90 -18.25
C LEU A 75 5.99 13.27 -19.46
N ALA A 76 6.27 11.96 -19.40
CA ALA A 76 6.85 11.25 -20.54
C ALA A 76 5.92 11.24 -21.75
N ALA A 77 4.61 11.12 -21.54
CA ALA A 77 3.59 11.16 -22.61
C ALA A 77 3.49 12.53 -23.30
N LEU A 78 4.05 13.62 -22.73
CA LEU A 78 4.14 14.92 -23.39
C LEU A 78 5.27 15.00 -24.43
N ILE A 79 6.22 14.06 -24.38
CA ILE A 79 7.33 14.01 -25.33
C ILE A 79 6.84 13.27 -26.57
N PRO A 80 6.96 13.85 -27.79
CA PRO A 80 6.53 13.17 -29.01
C PRO A 80 7.28 11.84 -29.20
N GLY A 81 6.57 10.74 -29.35
CA GLY A 81 7.13 9.42 -29.62
C GLY A 81 6.26 8.30 -29.01
N ASP A 82 6.21 7.16 -29.70
CA ASP A 82 5.50 5.97 -29.20
C ASP A 82 6.40 5.20 -28.21
N TYR A 83 6.50 5.67 -26.97
CA TYR A 83 7.35 5.06 -25.94
C TYR A 83 6.78 3.77 -25.37
N VAL A 84 5.46 3.58 -25.47
CA VAL A 84 4.78 2.38 -24.96
C VAL A 84 4.04 1.71 -26.11
N PRO A 85 4.36 0.45 -26.43
CA PRO A 85 3.65 -0.27 -27.48
C PRO A 85 2.14 -0.33 -27.20
N PRO A 86 1.29 -0.26 -28.23
CA PRO A 86 -0.15 -0.38 -28.07
C PRO A 86 -0.51 -1.67 -27.31
N GLY A 87 -1.27 -1.55 -26.23
CA GLY A 87 -1.69 -2.67 -25.38
C GLY A 87 -0.67 -3.14 -24.33
N ALA A 88 0.54 -2.57 -24.28
CA ALA A 88 1.54 -2.91 -23.25
C ALA A 88 1.48 -2.00 -22.01
N LEU A 89 0.64 -0.95 -22.01
CA LEU A 89 0.56 0.00 -20.90
C LEU A 89 0.26 -0.66 -19.55
N PRO A 90 -0.67 -1.63 -19.43
CA PRO A 90 -0.95 -2.27 -18.13
C PRO A 90 0.29 -2.93 -17.53
N LEU A 91 1.06 -3.67 -18.34
CA LEU A 91 2.32 -4.28 -17.90
C LEU A 91 3.40 -3.22 -17.59
N THR A 92 3.48 -2.17 -18.39
CA THR A 92 4.42 -1.04 -18.17
C THR A 92 4.11 -0.37 -16.83
N LEU A 93 2.84 -0.12 -16.52
CA LEU A 93 2.42 0.44 -15.23
C LEU A 93 2.77 -0.50 -14.06
N GLU A 94 2.55 -1.80 -14.23
CA GLU A 94 2.92 -2.79 -13.22
C GLU A 94 4.43 -2.74 -12.93
N VAL A 95 5.27 -2.84 -13.96
CA VAL A 95 6.74 -2.77 -13.81
C VAL A 95 7.15 -1.44 -13.15
N SER A 96 6.62 -0.32 -13.64
CA SER A 96 6.94 1.01 -13.13
C SER A 96 6.63 1.17 -11.64
N ILE A 97 5.57 0.53 -11.14
CA ILE A 97 5.21 0.56 -9.72
C ILE A 97 6.02 -0.45 -8.90
N LEU A 98 6.31 -1.63 -9.45
CA LEU A 98 7.06 -2.65 -8.71
C LEU A 98 8.51 -2.25 -8.46
N ILE A 99 9.13 -1.46 -9.33
CA ILE A 99 10.51 -0.96 -9.13
C ILE A 99 10.63 -0.14 -7.83
N PRO A 100 9.86 0.94 -7.60
CA PRO A 100 9.94 1.67 -6.34
C PRO A 100 9.48 0.84 -5.13
N MET A 101 8.57 -0.13 -5.30
CA MET A 101 8.21 -1.06 -4.23
C MET A 101 9.40 -1.95 -3.83
N LEU A 102 10.19 -2.41 -4.80
CA LEU A 102 11.42 -3.16 -4.55
C LEU A 102 12.44 -2.30 -3.80
N ILE A 103 12.67 -1.07 -4.23
CA ILE A 103 13.58 -0.13 -3.56
C ILE A 103 13.13 0.12 -2.12
N LEU A 104 11.84 0.36 -1.89
CA LEU A 104 11.27 0.55 -0.57
C LEU A 104 11.50 -0.69 0.33
N TYR A 105 11.26 -1.88 -0.20
CA TYR A 105 11.44 -3.13 0.53
C TYR A 105 12.90 -3.43 0.85
N MET A 106 13.82 -3.20 -0.08
CA MET A 106 15.26 -3.37 0.15
C MET A 106 15.79 -2.41 1.21
N HIS A 107 15.30 -1.17 1.24
CA HIS A 107 15.74 -0.13 2.17
C HIS A 107 14.81 0.03 3.39
N LYS A 108 13.95 -0.97 3.69
CA LYS A 108 12.92 -0.89 4.74
C LYS A 108 13.43 -0.41 6.10
N LYS A 109 14.60 -0.88 6.56
CA LYS A 109 15.19 -0.45 7.83
C LYS A 109 15.53 1.04 7.84
N ARG A 110 16.13 1.55 6.75
CA ARG A 110 16.47 2.98 6.62
C ARG A 110 15.20 3.82 6.54
N PHE A 111 14.21 3.37 5.78
CA PHE A 111 12.92 4.05 5.60
C PHE A 111 12.19 4.21 6.94
N ILE A 112 11.99 3.13 7.70
CA ILE A 112 11.32 3.16 9.00
C ILE A 112 12.11 4.02 10.01
N ASN A 113 13.43 3.84 10.09
CA ASN A 113 14.28 4.59 11.01
C ASN A 113 14.31 6.09 10.71
N HIS A 114 14.16 6.49 9.44
CA HIS A 114 14.07 7.90 9.08
C HIS A 114 12.87 8.57 9.77
N PHE A 115 11.70 7.94 9.72
CA PHE A 115 10.49 8.46 10.39
C PHE A 115 10.55 8.35 11.91
N LEU A 116 11.26 7.38 12.46
CA LEU A 116 11.48 7.29 13.91
C LEU A 116 12.37 8.41 14.44
N ARG A 117 13.30 8.93 13.65
CA ARG A 117 14.29 9.95 14.09
C ARG A 117 13.83 11.39 13.92
N GLN A 118 13.08 11.70 12.86
CA GLN A 118 12.86 13.08 12.41
C GLN A 118 11.67 13.81 13.02
N ILE A 119 10.70 13.13 13.62
CA ILE A 119 9.41 13.73 13.96
C ILE A 119 9.27 13.96 15.47
N GLY A 120 8.75 15.14 15.88
CA GLY A 120 8.46 15.48 17.26
C GLY A 120 7.49 14.50 17.95
N SER A 121 7.44 14.48 19.28
CA SER A 121 7.00 13.38 20.11
C SER A 121 5.59 12.80 19.86
N CYS A 122 4.61 13.57 19.38
CA CYS A 122 3.22 13.10 19.27
C CYS A 122 2.93 12.34 17.97
N ASN A 123 3.53 12.70 16.84
CA ASN A 123 3.23 12.12 15.53
C ASN A 123 4.20 10.99 15.09
N LYS A 124 5.32 10.82 15.80
CA LYS A 124 6.35 9.81 15.46
C LYS A 124 5.79 8.41 15.29
N ARG A 125 4.94 8.00 16.22
CA ARG A 125 4.38 6.64 16.24
C ARG A 125 3.50 6.36 15.02
N LEU A 126 2.66 7.30 14.63
CA LEU A 126 1.75 7.13 13.49
C LEU A 126 2.50 7.06 12.15
N TYR A 127 3.52 7.91 11.97
CA TYR A 127 4.34 7.88 10.76
C TYR A 127 5.19 6.60 10.67
N ALA A 128 5.75 6.14 11.79
CA ALA A 128 6.49 4.88 11.82
C ALA A 128 5.58 3.68 11.52
N GLN A 129 4.39 3.63 12.12
CA GLN A 129 3.39 2.61 11.82
C GLN A 129 2.93 2.66 10.36
N GLY A 130 2.75 3.86 9.81
CA GLY A 130 2.47 4.06 8.38
C GLY A 130 3.60 3.55 7.49
N ALA A 131 4.86 3.82 7.85
CA ALA A 131 6.02 3.32 7.13
C ALA A 131 6.12 1.79 7.16
N GLU A 132 5.86 1.17 8.31
CA GLU A 132 5.80 -0.29 8.44
C GLU A 132 4.67 -0.90 7.59
N ALA A 133 3.48 -0.31 7.65
CA ALA A 133 2.34 -0.73 6.83
C ALA A 133 2.62 -0.59 5.33
N ALA A 134 3.34 0.46 4.91
CA ALA A 134 3.78 0.63 3.53
C ALA A 134 4.76 -0.47 3.08
N VAL A 135 5.70 -0.87 3.94
CA VAL A 135 6.63 -1.98 3.67
C VAL A 135 5.88 -3.32 3.53
N VAL A 136 4.86 -3.56 4.37
CA VAL A 136 4.01 -4.75 4.26
C VAL A 136 3.24 -4.75 2.93
N SER A 137 2.64 -3.61 2.56
CA SER A 137 1.92 -3.46 1.29
C SER A 137 2.85 -3.65 0.08
N ALA A 138 4.06 -3.08 0.12
CA ALA A 138 5.07 -3.28 -0.91
C ALA A 138 5.47 -4.76 -1.04
N ARG A 139 5.59 -5.48 0.08
CA ARG A 139 5.89 -6.91 0.08
C ARG A 139 4.81 -7.72 -0.65
N PHE A 140 3.52 -7.46 -0.39
CA PHE A 140 2.44 -8.15 -1.10
C PHE A 140 2.47 -7.85 -2.61
N ALA A 141 2.63 -6.58 -2.99
CA ALA A 141 2.74 -6.21 -4.40
C ALA A 141 3.91 -6.92 -5.10
N LEU A 142 5.06 -7.00 -4.44
CA LEU A 142 6.23 -7.71 -4.98
C LEU A 142 5.99 -9.22 -5.09
N ILE A 143 5.35 -9.87 -4.10
CA ILE A 143 5.06 -11.30 -4.16
C ILE A 143 4.16 -11.60 -5.37
N PHE A 144 3.06 -10.86 -5.55
CA PHE A 144 2.15 -11.09 -6.66
C PHE A 144 2.75 -10.70 -8.01
N GLY A 145 3.53 -9.59 -8.06
CA GLY A 145 4.23 -9.18 -9.27
C GLY A 145 5.29 -10.22 -9.70
N ILE A 146 6.11 -10.71 -8.78
CA ILE A 146 7.09 -11.77 -9.08
C ILE A 146 6.37 -13.04 -9.56
N LEU A 147 5.28 -13.43 -8.91
CA LEU A 147 4.47 -14.57 -9.34
C LEU A 147 3.95 -14.38 -10.78
N HIS A 148 3.46 -13.18 -11.12
CA HIS A 148 3.03 -12.85 -12.46
C HIS A 148 4.18 -12.96 -13.48
N PHE A 149 5.37 -12.41 -13.19
CA PHE A 149 6.53 -12.56 -14.08
C PHE A 149 7.00 -13.99 -14.26
N ILE A 150 6.90 -14.84 -13.22
CA ILE A 150 7.17 -16.27 -13.33
C ILE A 150 6.16 -16.91 -14.30
N ILE A 151 4.87 -16.59 -14.20
CA ILE A 151 3.84 -17.07 -15.10
C ILE A 151 4.12 -16.63 -16.53
N ILE A 152 4.45 -15.36 -16.77
CA ILE A 152 4.84 -14.87 -18.11
C ILE A 152 6.01 -15.71 -18.64
N SER A 153 7.06 -15.89 -17.84
CA SER A 153 8.26 -16.63 -18.25
C SER A 153 7.96 -18.07 -18.64
N ILE A 154 7.10 -18.76 -17.87
CA ILE A 154 6.69 -20.14 -18.16
C ILE A 154 5.88 -20.21 -19.45
N VAL A 155 4.89 -19.30 -19.60
CA VAL A 155 4.02 -19.31 -20.79
C VAL A 155 4.81 -18.99 -22.05
N VAL A 156 5.70 -17.99 -22.00
CA VAL A 156 6.60 -17.65 -23.13
C VAL A 156 7.52 -18.81 -23.49
N ALA A 157 8.03 -19.55 -22.50
CA ALA A 157 8.88 -20.72 -22.75
C ALA A 157 8.13 -21.92 -23.33
N CYS A 158 6.82 -22.04 -23.03
CA CYS A 158 6.01 -23.19 -23.48
C CYS A 158 5.22 -22.93 -24.76
N GLN A 159 4.98 -21.67 -25.13
CA GLN A 159 4.21 -21.27 -26.30
C GLN A 159 5.02 -20.36 -27.22
N ASP A 160 5.41 -20.89 -28.39
CA ASP A 160 6.04 -20.09 -29.44
C ASP A 160 5.36 -20.42 -30.79
N PRO A 161 4.60 -19.50 -31.43
CA PRO A 161 4.26 -18.14 -30.95
C PRO A 161 3.14 -18.12 -29.89
N LEU A 162 3.14 -17.07 -29.03
CA LEU A 162 2.07 -16.85 -28.06
C LEU A 162 0.71 -16.67 -28.73
N SER A 163 -0.32 -17.36 -28.20
CA SER A 163 -1.68 -17.14 -28.67
C SER A 163 -2.16 -15.74 -28.32
N GLN A 164 -3.04 -15.15 -29.14
CA GLN A 164 -3.62 -13.83 -28.87
C GLN A 164 -4.33 -13.78 -27.51
N THR A 165 -5.01 -14.86 -27.13
CA THR A 165 -5.66 -14.97 -25.82
C THR A 165 -4.67 -14.94 -24.67
N SER A 166 -3.54 -15.66 -24.79
CA SER A 166 -2.48 -15.65 -23.79
C SER A 166 -1.88 -14.24 -23.62
N MET A 167 -1.66 -13.53 -24.71
CA MET A 167 -1.16 -12.14 -24.66
C MET A 167 -2.13 -11.22 -23.93
N VAL A 168 -3.42 -11.28 -24.23
CA VAL A 168 -4.43 -10.45 -23.56
C VAL A 168 -4.48 -10.75 -22.06
N ILE A 169 -4.50 -12.02 -21.70
CA ILE A 169 -4.55 -12.43 -20.28
C ILE A 169 -3.29 -11.94 -19.55
N LEU A 170 -2.10 -12.24 -20.06
CA LEU A 170 -0.84 -11.93 -19.38
C LEU A 170 -0.56 -10.41 -19.30
N TYR A 171 -0.78 -9.69 -20.39
CA TYR A 171 -0.33 -8.29 -20.47
C TYR A 171 -1.41 -7.27 -20.09
N LYS A 172 -2.69 -7.64 -20.11
CA LYS A 172 -3.80 -6.72 -19.81
C LYS A 172 -4.59 -7.09 -18.55
N VAL A 173 -4.89 -8.40 -18.35
CA VAL A 173 -5.74 -8.83 -17.23
C VAL A 173 -4.94 -9.03 -15.94
N PHE A 174 -3.77 -9.66 -16.00
CA PHE A 174 -2.97 -9.94 -14.81
C PHE A 174 -2.46 -8.69 -14.08
N PRO A 175 -1.96 -7.62 -14.73
CA PRO A 175 -1.47 -6.43 -14.03
C PRO A 175 -2.46 -5.80 -13.05
N PRO A 176 -3.72 -5.52 -13.40
CA PRO A 176 -4.68 -5.00 -12.41
C PRO A 176 -5.00 -6.03 -11.33
N VAL A 177 -5.02 -7.34 -11.66
CA VAL A 177 -5.24 -8.42 -10.67
C VAL A 177 -4.15 -8.44 -9.62
N VAL A 178 -2.88 -8.25 -9.97
CA VAL A 178 -1.73 -8.14 -9.03
C VAL A 178 -1.99 -7.08 -7.97
N PHE A 179 -2.43 -5.89 -8.37
CA PHE A 179 -2.72 -4.81 -7.43
C PHE A 179 -3.97 -5.06 -6.59
N VAL A 180 -5.04 -5.59 -7.19
CA VAL A 180 -6.27 -5.98 -6.46
C VAL A 180 -5.96 -7.04 -5.41
N MET A 181 -5.22 -8.09 -5.77
CA MET A 181 -4.80 -9.13 -4.83
C MET A 181 -3.94 -8.56 -3.71
N SER A 182 -3.04 -7.62 -4.02
CA SER A 182 -2.25 -6.92 -2.99
C SER A 182 -3.14 -6.17 -1.99
N ILE A 183 -4.21 -5.52 -2.43
CA ILE A 183 -5.18 -4.84 -1.55
C ILE A 183 -5.93 -5.85 -0.68
N LEU A 184 -6.42 -6.93 -1.29
CA LEU A 184 -7.21 -7.95 -0.58
C LEU A 184 -6.38 -8.68 0.48
N PHE A 185 -5.17 -9.13 0.13
CA PHE A 185 -4.31 -9.85 1.07
C PHE A 185 -3.80 -8.94 2.18
N ASN A 186 -3.51 -7.67 1.90
CA ASN A 186 -3.17 -6.71 2.93
C ASN A 186 -4.34 -6.49 3.90
N GLN A 187 -5.58 -6.42 3.39
CA GLN A 187 -6.78 -6.30 4.23
C GLN A 187 -7.00 -7.55 5.10
N ILE A 188 -6.78 -8.74 4.53
CA ILE A 188 -6.86 -10.01 5.27
C ILE A 188 -5.79 -10.03 6.38
N ALA A 189 -4.55 -9.63 6.07
CA ALA A 189 -3.47 -9.57 7.05
C ALA A 189 -3.79 -8.62 8.22
N ILE A 190 -4.37 -7.45 7.95
CA ILE A 190 -4.81 -6.50 8.99
C ILE A 190 -5.91 -7.11 9.86
N ARG A 191 -6.90 -7.77 9.26
CA ARG A 191 -7.97 -8.45 10.02
C ARG A 191 -7.43 -9.58 10.89
N TYR A 192 -6.53 -10.38 10.33
CA TYR A 192 -5.89 -11.48 11.06
C TYR A 192 -5.06 -10.95 12.24
N PHE A 193 -4.27 -9.90 12.03
CA PHE A 193 -3.51 -9.25 13.09
C PHE A 193 -4.43 -8.68 14.19
N ASN A 194 -5.51 -8.00 13.82
CA ASN A 194 -6.49 -7.51 14.79
C ASN A 194 -7.12 -8.63 15.61
N HIS A 195 -7.39 -9.77 14.98
CA HIS A 195 -7.94 -10.94 15.67
C HIS A 195 -6.94 -11.51 16.68
N LEU A 196 -5.68 -11.65 16.30
CA LEU A 196 -4.60 -12.10 17.20
C LEU A 196 -4.46 -11.16 18.40
N MET A 197 -4.38 -9.85 18.16
CA MET A 197 -4.22 -8.85 19.22
C MET A 197 -5.41 -8.79 20.16
N SER A 198 -6.62 -9.03 19.66
CA SER A 198 -7.84 -9.00 20.49
C SER A 198 -7.94 -10.19 21.48
N HIS A 199 -7.25 -11.28 21.21
CA HIS A 199 -7.41 -12.52 22.00
C HIS A 199 -6.22 -12.88 22.89
N THR A 200 -5.04 -12.26 22.73
CA THR A 200 -3.82 -12.80 23.34
C THR A 200 -3.03 -11.86 24.23
N GLU A 201 -3.21 -10.54 24.15
CA GLU A 201 -2.40 -9.62 24.94
C GLU A 201 -3.20 -8.84 25.97
N TYR A 202 -2.95 -9.16 27.26
CA TYR A 202 -3.37 -8.34 28.38
C TYR A 202 -2.20 -7.49 28.85
N VAL A 203 -2.42 -6.18 29.00
CA VAL A 203 -1.47 -5.26 29.62
C VAL A 203 -1.91 -4.94 31.05
N PRO A 204 -0.98 -4.87 32.01
CA PRO A 204 -1.31 -4.48 33.36
C PRO A 204 -1.72 -3.00 33.41
N ILE A 205 -2.81 -2.72 34.12
CA ILE A 205 -3.18 -1.35 34.48
C ILE A 205 -2.49 -1.03 35.81
N VAL A 206 -1.68 0.02 35.83
CA VAL A 206 -0.95 0.45 37.04
C VAL A 206 -1.51 1.77 37.58
N ASN A 207 -1.48 1.94 38.89
CA ASN A 207 -1.80 3.21 39.52
C ASN A 207 -0.62 4.20 39.40
N THR A 208 -0.78 5.42 39.89
CA THR A 208 0.26 6.46 39.86
C THR A 208 1.50 6.09 40.67
N LYS A 209 1.43 5.05 41.52
CA LYS A 209 2.55 4.52 42.34
C LYS A 209 3.26 3.34 41.63
N GLY A 210 2.73 2.85 40.50
CA GLY A 210 3.30 1.71 39.80
C GLY A 210 2.72 0.33 40.19
N ASP A 211 1.76 0.27 41.12
CA ASP A 211 1.15 -1.01 41.53
C ASP A 211 0.14 -1.47 40.49
N VAL A 212 0.11 -2.76 40.20
CA VAL A 212 -0.83 -3.35 39.26
C VAL A 212 -2.22 -3.42 39.89
N ILE A 213 -3.17 -2.64 39.39
CA ILE A 213 -4.55 -2.58 39.89
C ILE A 213 -5.55 -3.36 39.01
N GLY A 214 -5.13 -3.83 37.84
CA GLY A 214 -5.97 -4.60 36.94
C GLY A 214 -5.25 -5.05 35.69
N ARG A 215 -5.99 -5.68 34.77
CA ARG A 215 -5.52 -6.07 33.43
C ARG A 215 -6.55 -5.62 32.41
N SER A 216 -6.10 -5.07 31.28
CA SER A 216 -6.94 -4.74 30.14
C SER A 216 -6.37 -5.35 28.87
N LEU A 217 -7.20 -5.56 27.86
CA LEU A 217 -6.73 -5.96 26.54
C LEU A 217 -5.80 -4.89 25.98
N ALA A 218 -4.69 -5.29 25.36
CA ALA A 218 -3.71 -4.37 24.79
C ALA A 218 -4.35 -3.37 23.80
N ILE A 219 -5.35 -3.81 23.06
CA ILE A 219 -6.14 -2.99 22.15
C ILE A 219 -6.96 -1.91 22.90
N GLU A 220 -7.56 -2.25 24.02
CA GLU A 220 -8.32 -1.29 24.83
C GLU A 220 -7.39 -0.28 25.50
N ALA A 221 -6.25 -0.76 26.03
CA ALA A 221 -5.24 0.08 26.66
C ALA A 221 -4.65 1.13 25.67
N LEU A 222 -4.52 0.79 24.39
CA LEU A 222 -4.07 1.71 23.34
C LEU A 222 -5.07 2.85 23.04
N ASN A 223 -6.34 2.64 23.35
CA ASN A 223 -7.41 3.63 23.13
C ASN A 223 -7.59 4.61 24.29
N TYR A 224 -7.04 4.31 25.48
CA TYR A 224 -7.09 5.23 26.63
C TYR A 224 -6.09 6.35 26.45
N LYS A 225 -6.57 7.54 26.04
CA LYS A 225 -5.75 8.75 25.85
C LYS A 225 -5.03 9.25 27.11
N ASN A 226 -5.43 8.81 28.30
CA ASN A 226 -4.94 9.30 29.61
C ASN A 226 -4.35 8.20 30.49
N ALA A 227 -4.16 6.99 30.01
CA ALA A 227 -3.53 5.93 30.80
C ALA A 227 -2.01 5.95 30.60
N TYR A 228 -1.25 6.10 31.67
CA TYR A 228 0.19 5.88 31.67
C TYR A 228 0.42 4.37 31.54
N ILE A 229 0.78 3.93 30.34
CA ILE A 229 1.21 2.56 30.10
C ILE A 229 2.72 2.54 30.33
N ASN A 230 3.15 2.06 31.48
CA ASN A 230 4.55 1.68 31.67
C ASN A 230 4.72 0.24 31.20
N PRO A 231 5.50 -0.02 30.16
CA PRO A 231 5.87 -1.38 29.84
C PRO A 231 6.74 -1.89 30.97
N VAL A 232 6.28 -2.90 31.68
CA VAL A 232 7.13 -3.67 32.60
C VAL A 232 7.99 -4.56 31.71
N ILE A 233 9.30 -4.29 31.70
CA ILE A 233 10.33 -5.15 31.11
C ILE A 233 10.51 -6.37 32.01
#